data_1827e9d04effce53bf3c02490634faec
#
_entry.id   1827e9d04effce53bf3c02490634faec
#
_cell.length_a   1.000
_cell.length_b   1.000
_cell.length_c   1.000
_cell.angle_alpha   90.00
_cell.angle_beta   90.00
_cell.angle_gamma   90.00
#
_symmetry.space_group_name_H-M   'P 1'
#
loop_
_entity.id
_entity.type
_entity.pdbx_description
1 polymer ?
#
loop_
_entity_poly.entity_id
_entity_poly.type
_entity_poly.pdbx_seq_one_letter_code
_entity_poly.pdbx_strand_id
1 'polypeptide(L)'
;ISEQTGMPYMILENVCYRRDVMAVMNMVRQNIFGELIHMQAGYQHDLRKVKFNDGKQPYGGGIEFNEKGYSEAMWRTNHSVYRNGDLYPTHGIGPVAMMTNINRGNRFTEVVSYASKSRGLHEYIINNGGENHPNAKVNFNLGDVITTMLKCNNGETILLQHDTSLPRPYSLGFRVQGTKGLWMDINKSIYIEWMSKEDDRWEDAKPWLEKFDHPLWKKFRNDAQGAGHGGMDFFVMH
;
A
#
# COMPACT_ATOMS: atom_id res chain seq x y z
N ILE A 1 -1.66 -22.55 -12.18
CA ILE A 1 -0.76 -22.52 -13.37
C ILE A 1 0.53 -23.24 -13.01
N SER A 2 1.29 -22.80 -11.99
CA SER A 2 2.59 -23.41 -11.61
C SER A 2 2.48 -24.92 -11.39
N GLU A 3 1.47 -25.38 -10.65
CA GLU A 3 1.22 -26.83 -10.41
C GLU A 3 0.92 -27.59 -11.70
N GLN A 4 0.26 -26.98 -12.67
CA GLN A 4 -0.11 -27.60 -13.94
C GLN A 4 1.01 -27.59 -14.98
N THR A 5 1.88 -26.58 -14.92
CA THR A 5 2.90 -26.34 -15.97
C THR A 5 4.32 -26.63 -15.50
N GLY A 6 4.54 -26.78 -14.21
CA GLY A 6 5.88 -26.87 -13.59
C GLY A 6 6.67 -25.55 -13.62
N MET A 7 6.09 -24.47 -14.14
CA MET A 7 6.77 -23.17 -14.23
C MET A 7 6.81 -22.47 -12.88
N PRO A 8 7.94 -21.91 -12.47
CA PRO A 8 8.03 -21.19 -11.22
C PRO A 8 7.17 -19.92 -11.24
N TYR A 9 6.56 -19.62 -10.10
CA TYR A 9 5.77 -18.40 -9.89
C TYR A 9 6.19 -17.73 -8.60
N MET A 10 6.40 -16.41 -8.64
CA MET A 10 6.74 -15.61 -7.48
C MET A 10 6.05 -14.25 -7.55
N ILE A 11 5.47 -13.83 -6.43
CA ILE A 11 4.94 -12.46 -6.26
C ILE A 11 6.09 -11.57 -5.82
N LEU A 12 6.33 -10.50 -6.59
CA LEU A 12 7.39 -9.51 -6.34
C LEU A 12 6.79 -8.28 -5.64
N GLU A 13 6.44 -8.40 -4.35
CA GLU A 13 5.89 -7.29 -3.56
C GLU A 13 7.03 -6.47 -2.94
N ASN A 14 7.40 -5.38 -3.60
CA ASN A 14 8.56 -4.57 -3.23
C ASN A 14 8.39 -3.78 -1.93
N VAL A 15 7.17 -3.40 -1.54
CA VAL A 15 6.93 -2.66 -0.30
C VAL A 15 7.31 -3.45 0.94
N CYS A 16 7.31 -4.78 0.87
CA CYS A 16 7.86 -5.63 1.94
C CYS A 16 9.32 -5.31 2.27
N TYR A 17 10.04 -4.73 1.32
CA TYR A 17 11.47 -4.40 1.42
C TYR A 17 11.74 -2.90 1.59
N ARG A 18 10.70 -2.07 1.73
CA ARG A 18 10.86 -0.66 2.08
C ARG A 18 11.62 -0.55 3.39
N ARG A 19 12.66 0.30 3.44
CA ARG A 19 13.64 0.31 4.53
C ARG A 19 13.01 0.50 5.91
N ASP A 20 12.07 1.44 6.04
CA ASP A 20 11.34 1.68 7.28
C ASP A 20 10.43 0.50 7.66
N VAL A 21 9.75 -0.10 6.67
CA VAL A 21 8.92 -1.30 6.88
C VAL A 21 9.78 -2.47 7.38
N MET A 22 10.96 -2.69 6.77
CA MET A 22 11.89 -3.73 7.24
C MET A 22 12.47 -3.42 8.63
N ALA A 23 12.73 -2.16 8.95
CA ALA A 23 13.14 -1.76 10.29
C ALA A 23 12.04 -2.05 11.33
N VAL A 24 10.79 -1.70 11.02
CA VAL A 24 9.63 -2.01 11.87
C VAL A 24 9.42 -3.52 12.00
N MET A 25 9.56 -4.28 10.91
CA MET A 25 9.51 -5.75 10.97
C MET A 25 10.62 -6.32 11.86
N ASN A 26 11.83 -5.74 11.82
CA ASN A 26 12.92 -6.10 12.72
C ASN A 26 12.58 -5.78 14.19
N MET A 27 11.89 -4.66 14.46
CA MET A 27 11.37 -4.32 15.78
C MET A 27 10.30 -5.31 16.26
N VAL A 28 9.37 -5.71 15.36
CA VAL A 28 8.37 -6.76 15.66
C VAL A 28 9.06 -8.07 16.06
N ARG A 29 10.05 -8.51 15.29
CA ARG A 29 10.82 -9.74 15.58
C ARG A 29 11.60 -9.67 16.89
N GLN A 30 11.99 -8.50 17.33
CA GLN A 30 12.65 -8.26 18.63
C GLN A 30 11.65 -7.99 19.76
N ASN A 31 10.35 -8.17 19.53
CA ASN A 31 9.28 -7.98 20.53
C ASN A 31 9.22 -6.56 21.13
N ILE A 32 9.65 -5.54 20.35
CA ILE A 32 9.64 -4.14 20.79
C ILE A 32 8.19 -3.64 20.98
N PHE A 33 7.26 -4.02 20.11
CA PHE A 33 5.85 -3.68 20.22
C PHE A 33 5.07 -4.58 21.18
N GLY A 34 5.69 -5.64 21.74
CA GLY A 34 4.97 -6.68 22.48
C GLY A 34 4.11 -7.56 21.57
N GLU A 35 3.00 -8.06 22.08
CA GLU A 35 2.01 -8.78 21.28
C GLU A 35 1.33 -7.85 20.30
N LEU A 36 1.29 -8.22 19.02
CA LEU A 36 0.63 -7.41 17.97
C LEU A 36 -0.89 -7.47 18.14
N ILE A 37 -1.54 -6.32 18.08
CA ILE A 37 -2.98 -6.20 18.30
C ILE A 37 -3.69 -5.70 17.06
N HIS A 38 -3.17 -4.61 16.45
CA HIS A 38 -3.83 -3.96 15.32
C HIS A 38 -2.83 -3.39 14.34
N MET A 39 -3.11 -3.55 13.05
CA MET A 39 -2.33 -2.94 11.98
C MET A 39 -3.21 -2.22 10.99
N GLN A 40 -2.62 -1.21 10.35
CA GLN A 40 -3.22 -0.53 9.22
C GLN A 40 -2.21 -0.48 8.08
N ALA A 41 -2.71 -0.53 6.85
CA ALA A 41 -1.92 -0.35 5.65
C ALA A 41 -2.83 -0.05 4.46
N GLY A 42 -2.26 0.18 3.28
CA GLY A 42 -3.08 0.36 2.08
C GLY A 42 -2.27 0.80 0.88
N TYR A 43 -2.98 1.10 -0.19
CA TYR A 43 -2.44 1.78 -1.35
C TYR A 43 -3.23 3.07 -1.59
N GLN A 44 -2.66 4.17 -1.15
CA GLN A 44 -3.30 5.47 -1.12
C GLN A 44 -2.46 6.43 -1.97
N HIS A 45 -2.77 6.51 -3.25
CA HIS A 45 -1.98 7.21 -4.26
C HIS A 45 -2.90 7.83 -5.31
N ASP A 46 -2.80 9.12 -5.55
CA ASP A 46 -3.53 9.76 -6.63
C ASP A 46 -3.04 9.23 -7.99
N LEU A 47 -3.80 8.30 -8.55
CA LEU A 47 -3.51 7.68 -9.85
C LEU A 47 -4.34 8.25 -11.00
N ARG A 48 -5.02 9.40 -10.81
CA ARG A 48 -5.86 9.97 -11.88
C ARG A 48 -5.06 10.25 -13.15
N LYS A 49 -3.81 10.75 -13.02
CA LYS A 49 -2.90 10.97 -14.14
C LYS A 49 -2.31 9.69 -14.74
N VAL A 50 -2.35 8.57 -14.03
CA VAL A 50 -1.95 7.24 -14.54
C VAL A 50 -3.14 6.60 -15.26
N LYS A 51 -4.33 6.75 -14.69
CA LYS A 51 -5.58 6.21 -15.23
C LYS A 51 -6.04 6.93 -16.50
N PHE A 52 -5.66 8.18 -16.64
CA PHE A 52 -6.00 9.03 -17.78
C PHE A 52 -4.78 9.75 -18.32
N ASN A 53 -4.65 9.79 -19.66
CA ASN A 53 -3.61 10.55 -20.34
C ASN A 53 -4.06 11.03 -21.72
N ASP A 54 -3.15 11.56 -22.53
CA ASP A 54 -3.42 12.09 -23.87
C ASP A 54 -3.30 11.04 -25.00
N GLY A 55 -3.11 9.77 -24.64
CA GLY A 55 -2.87 8.69 -25.59
C GLY A 55 -1.46 8.67 -26.20
N LYS A 56 -0.54 9.53 -25.76
CA LYS A 56 0.82 9.66 -26.29
C LYS A 56 1.91 9.51 -25.23
N GLN A 57 1.62 9.87 -23.99
CA GLN A 57 2.55 9.79 -22.88
C GLN A 57 1.90 9.07 -21.67
N PRO A 58 2.69 8.46 -20.78
CA PRO A 58 2.13 7.59 -19.74
C PRO A 58 1.36 8.32 -18.64
N TYR A 59 1.55 9.64 -18.46
CA TYR A 59 0.99 10.37 -17.32
C TYR A 59 0.33 11.69 -17.72
N GLY A 60 -0.98 11.82 -17.48
CA GLY A 60 -1.71 13.06 -17.63
C GLY A 60 -1.78 13.60 -19.06
N GLY A 61 -1.97 14.91 -19.22
CA GLY A 61 -2.10 15.59 -20.51
C GLY A 61 -3.45 15.43 -21.19
N GLY A 62 -4.34 14.57 -20.66
CA GLY A 62 -5.66 14.30 -21.22
C GLY A 62 -6.48 13.38 -20.32
N ILE A 63 -7.59 12.90 -20.88
CA ILE A 63 -8.56 12.05 -20.19
C ILE A 63 -8.91 10.80 -20.97
N GLU A 64 -8.02 10.39 -21.88
CA GLU A 64 -8.19 9.16 -22.66
C GLU A 64 -7.77 7.93 -21.86
N PHE A 65 -8.44 6.81 -22.11
CA PHE A 65 -8.16 5.50 -21.57
C PHE A 65 -8.64 4.42 -22.54
N ASN A 66 -8.44 3.13 -22.21
CA ASN A 66 -8.67 2.01 -23.14
C ASN A 66 -7.80 2.15 -24.39
N GLU A 67 -8.35 1.83 -25.56
CA GLU A 67 -7.67 1.87 -26.84
C GLU A 67 -7.10 3.25 -27.20
N LYS A 68 -7.68 4.31 -26.65
CA LYS A 68 -7.22 5.69 -26.83
C LYS A 68 -6.20 6.13 -25.78
N GLY A 69 -6.06 5.38 -24.70
CA GLY A 69 -5.05 5.62 -23.68
C GLY A 69 -3.67 5.14 -24.10
N TYR A 70 -2.67 5.50 -23.31
CA TYR A 70 -1.30 5.03 -23.45
C TYR A 70 -0.82 4.36 -22.16
N SER A 71 0.06 3.34 -22.27
CA SER A 71 0.62 2.62 -21.12
C SER A 71 -0.48 2.09 -20.17
N GLU A 72 -0.44 2.42 -18.88
CA GLU A 72 -1.36 1.89 -17.89
C GLU A 72 -2.83 2.33 -18.09
N ALA A 73 -3.08 3.49 -18.67
CA ALA A 73 -4.43 3.95 -18.98
C ALA A 73 -5.16 3.00 -19.96
N MET A 74 -4.44 2.22 -20.76
CA MET A 74 -5.05 1.24 -21.67
C MET A 74 -5.81 0.12 -20.94
N TRP A 75 -5.40 -0.24 -19.73
CA TRP A 75 -5.96 -1.38 -19.01
C TRP A 75 -6.40 -1.06 -17.58
N ARG A 76 -5.64 -0.24 -16.84
CA ARG A 76 -5.87 0.02 -15.41
C ARG A 76 -7.24 0.66 -15.14
N THR A 77 -7.65 1.60 -15.96
CA THR A 77 -8.91 2.34 -15.79
C THR A 77 -10.13 1.44 -15.95
N ASN A 78 -10.03 0.39 -16.80
CA ASN A 78 -11.09 -0.60 -16.94
C ASN A 78 -11.40 -1.35 -15.66
N HIS A 79 -10.42 -1.59 -14.81
CA HIS A 79 -10.69 -2.16 -13.50
C HIS A 79 -11.56 -1.24 -12.64
N SER A 80 -11.39 0.08 -12.76
CA SER A 80 -12.25 1.05 -12.06
C SER A 80 -13.67 1.12 -12.63
N VAL A 81 -13.84 0.80 -13.93
CA VAL A 81 -15.16 0.74 -14.57
C VAL A 81 -15.93 -0.51 -14.13
N TYR A 82 -15.29 -1.68 -14.14
CA TYR A 82 -15.98 -2.96 -14.04
C TYR A 82 -15.92 -3.62 -12.66
N ARG A 83 -15.07 -3.16 -11.75
CA ARG A 83 -14.85 -3.78 -10.44
C ARG A 83 -15.10 -2.80 -9.31
N ASN A 84 -15.50 -3.34 -8.16
CA ASN A 84 -15.63 -2.57 -6.92
C ASN A 84 -14.99 -3.38 -5.78
N GLY A 85 -13.89 -2.87 -5.25
CA GLY A 85 -13.09 -3.54 -4.22
C GLY A 85 -11.67 -2.99 -4.20
N ASP A 86 -10.85 -3.46 -3.28
CA ASP A 86 -9.42 -3.13 -3.26
C ASP A 86 -8.72 -3.77 -4.47
N LEU A 87 -8.34 -2.94 -5.43
CA LEU A 87 -7.71 -3.38 -6.67
C LEU A 87 -6.18 -3.56 -6.55
N TYR A 88 -5.59 -3.14 -5.45
CA TYR A 88 -4.15 -3.18 -5.24
C TYR A 88 -3.78 -3.43 -3.76
N PRO A 89 -4.23 -4.55 -3.16
CA PRO A 89 -4.03 -4.81 -1.73
C PRO A 89 -2.59 -5.17 -1.36
N THR A 90 -1.76 -5.57 -2.33
CA THR A 90 -0.46 -6.19 -2.06
C THR A 90 0.50 -5.28 -1.32
N HIS A 91 0.56 -4.00 -1.66
CA HIS A 91 1.41 -3.01 -0.98
C HIS A 91 1.07 -2.84 0.51
N GLY A 92 -0.20 -2.98 0.85
CA GLY A 92 -0.64 -2.94 2.26
C GLY A 92 -0.51 -4.29 2.94
N ILE A 93 -1.11 -5.33 2.34
CA ILE A 93 -1.25 -6.63 2.99
C ILE A 93 0.08 -7.40 3.10
N GLY A 94 0.98 -7.27 2.12
CA GLY A 94 2.25 -8.00 2.09
C GLY A 94 3.07 -7.77 3.38
N PRO A 95 3.44 -6.52 3.71
CA PRO A 95 4.20 -6.23 4.92
C PRO A 95 3.51 -6.67 6.22
N VAL A 96 2.21 -6.36 6.37
CA VAL A 96 1.50 -6.71 7.61
C VAL A 96 1.29 -8.21 7.76
N ALA A 97 1.10 -8.94 6.65
CA ALA A 97 1.02 -10.40 6.66
C ALA A 97 2.34 -11.05 7.10
N MET A 98 3.48 -10.46 6.69
CA MET A 98 4.81 -10.91 7.16
C MET A 98 5.01 -10.65 8.65
N MET A 99 4.55 -9.50 9.15
CA MET A 99 4.65 -9.14 10.58
C MET A 99 3.77 -10.02 11.46
N THR A 100 2.60 -10.42 10.97
CA THR A 100 1.63 -11.28 11.69
C THR A 100 1.78 -12.76 11.41
N ASN A 101 2.83 -13.19 10.71
CA ASN A 101 3.10 -14.58 10.39
C ASN A 101 1.96 -15.31 9.65
N ILE A 102 1.25 -14.61 8.76
CA ILE A 102 0.22 -15.24 7.92
C ILE A 102 0.83 -16.38 7.10
N ASN A 103 0.14 -17.54 7.09
CA ASN A 103 0.60 -18.82 6.53
C ASN A 103 1.85 -19.43 7.23
N ARG A 104 2.22 -18.88 8.40
CA ARG A 104 3.34 -19.36 9.22
C ARG A 104 2.94 -19.45 10.70
N GLY A 105 1.77 -20.04 10.97
CA GLY A 105 1.17 -20.15 12.31
C GLY A 105 -0.01 -19.21 12.53
N ASN A 106 -0.34 -18.36 11.56
CA ASN A 106 -1.51 -17.48 11.56
C ASN A 106 -2.21 -17.50 10.20
N ARG A 107 -3.45 -17.03 10.12
CA ARG A 107 -4.25 -16.92 8.88
C ARG A 107 -5.35 -15.87 9.03
N PHE A 108 -5.85 -15.37 7.92
CA PHE A 108 -7.06 -14.57 7.90
C PHE A 108 -8.27 -15.48 8.09
N THR A 109 -9.21 -15.07 8.95
CA THR A 109 -10.44 -15.81 9.27
C THR A 109 -11.70 -15.10 8.82
N GLU A 110 -11.68 -13.77 8.81
CA GLU A 110 -12.82 -12.94 8.44
C GLU A 110 -12.38 -11.77 7.59
N VAL A 111 -13.24 -11.35 6.67
CA VAL A 111 -13.08 -10.15 5.84
C VAL A 111 -14.40 -9.41 5.71
N VAL A 112 -14.37 -8.10 5.93
CA VAL A 112 -15.48 -7.19 5.66
C VAL A 112 -14.93 -6.00 4.89
N SER A 113 -15.59 -5.63 3.79
CA SER A 113 -15.13 -4.53 2.94
C SER A 113 -16.30 -3.62 2.55
N TYR A 114 -16.04 -2.32 2.59
CA TYR A 114 -16.98 -1.29 2.19
C TYR A 114 -16.35 -0.38 1.16
N ALA A 115 -17.12 -0.03 0.14
CA ALA A 115 -16.78 0.95 -0.88
C ALA A 115 -17.52 2.25 -0.61
N SER A 116 -16.85 3.38 -0.70
CA SER A 116 -17.50 4.69 -0.76
C SER A 116 -18.25 4.88 -2.08
N LYS A 117 -18.96 5.99 -2.23
CA LYS A 117 -19.46 6.42 -3.56
C LYS A 117 -18.30 6.68 -4.51
N SER A 118 -18.54 6.54 -5.82
CA SER A 118 -17.59 6.84 -6.89
C SER A 118 -17.88 8.24 -7.47
N ARG A 119 -16.93 9.17 -7.39
CA ARG A 119 -17.06 10.55 -7.92
C ARG A 119 -15.75 11.08 -8.49
N GLY A 120 -14.61 10.74 -7.89
CA GLY A 120 -13.33 11.39 -8.17
C GLY A 120 -12.86 11.26 -9.62
N LEU A 121 -13.04 10.09 -10.25
CA LEU A 121 -12.66 9.90 -11.65
C LEU A 121 -13.58 10.68 -12.60
N HIS A 122 -14.90 10.69 -12.34
CA HIS A 122 -15.84 11.46 -13.14
C HIS A 122 -15.55 12.96 -13.05
N GLU A 123 -15.35 13.47 -11.84
CA GLU A 123 -15.01 14.88 -11.63
C GLU A 123 -13.68 15.26 -12.31
N TYR A 124 -12.69 14.38 -12.28
CA TYR A 124 -11.43 14.58 -12.99
C TYR A 124 -11.64 14.71 -14.50
N ILE A 125 -12.52 13.90 -15.09
CA ILE A 125 -12.85 13.96 -16.51
C ILE A 125 -13.54 15.29 -16.83
N ILE A 126 -14.55 15.69 -16.06
CA ILE A 126 -15.27 16.96 -16.25
C ILE A 126 -14.31 18.16 -16.20
N ASN A 127 -13.45 18.19 -15.19
CA ASN A 127 -12.54 19.31 -14.97
C ASN A 127 -11.43 19.42 -16.03
N ASN A 128 -11.08 18.33 -16.72
CA ASN A 128 -9.98 18.33 -17.69
C ASN A 128 -10.44 18.14 -19.15
N GLY A 129 -11.66 17.67 -19.39
CA GLY A 129 -12.19 17.42 -20.73
C GLY A 129 -13.56 18.02 -21.00
N GLY A 130 -14.25 18.49 -19.96
CA GLY A 130 -15.58 19.05 -20.03
C GLY A 130 -16.70 18.01 -20.04
N GLU A 131 -17.91 18.47 -19.76
CA GLU A 131 -19.12 17.64 -19.66
C GLU A 131 -19.52 16.95 -20.97
N ASN A 132 -19.13 17.53 -22.10
CA ASN A 132 -19.46 17.01 -23.43
C ASN A 132 -18.49 15.92 -23.92
N HIS A 133 -17.41 15.64 -23.19
CA HIS A 133 -16.47 14.61 -23.56
C HIS A 133 -17.11 13.22 -23.47
N PRO A 134 -16.88 12.30 -24.43
CA PRO A 134 -17.47 10.97 -24.39
C PRO A 134 -17.23 10.22 -23.07
N ASN A 135 -16.04 10.37 -22.49
CA ASN A 135 -15.66 9.70 -21.23
C ASN A 135 -16.42 10.26 -20.01
N ALA A 136 -17.03 11.46 -20.08
CA ALA A 136 -17.90 12.00 -19.04
C ALA A 136 -19.16 11.17 -18.80
N LYS A 137 -19.54 10.34 -19.77
CA LYS A 137 -20.70 9.43 -19.67
C LYS A 137 -20.36 8.06 -19.07
N VAL A 138 -19.09 7.82 -18.79
CA VAL A 138 -18.65 6.52 -18.23
C VAL A 138 -19.04 6.43 -16.76
N ASN A 139 -19.67 5.33 -16.41
CA ASN A 139 -19.97 5.01 -15.01
C ASN A 139 -18.82 4.18 -14.41
N PHE A 140 -18.23 4.67 -13.32
CA PHE A 140 -17.18 3.96 -12.58
C PHE A 140 -17.81 3.24 -11.40
N ASN A 141 -17.67 1.90 -11.36
CA ASN A 141 -18.17 1.08 -10.27
C ASN A 141 -17.28 1.13 -9.03
N LEU A 142 -15.98 1.36 -9.21
CA LEU A 142 -15.03 1.43 -8.10
C LEU A 142 -15.38 2.62 -7.19
N GLY A 143 -15.71 2.34 -5.93
CA GLY A 143 -15.77 3.39 -4.92
C GLY A 143 -14.44 4.14 -4.81
N ASP A 144 -14.49 5.44 -4.52
CA ASP A 144 -13.28 6.26 -4.45
C ASP A 144 -12.33 5.80 -3.35
N VAL A 145 -12.90 5.37 -2.22
CA VAL A 145 -12.15 4.76 -1.11
C VAL A 145 -12.76 3.40 -0.77
N ILE A 146 -11.94 2.38 -0.76
CA ILE A 146 -12.31 1.05 -0.26
C ILE A 146 -11.66 0.86 1.11
N THR A 147 -12.46 0.46 2.09
CA THR A 147 -12.01 0.15 3.45
C THR A 147 -12.30 -1.30 3.75
N THR A 148 -11.27 -2.08 4.02
CA THR A 148 -11.37 -3.51 4.29
C THR A 148 -10.80 -3.83 5.66
N MET A 149 -11.59 -4.49 6.50
CA MET A 149 -11.16 -5.03 7.78
C MET A 149 -10.94 -6.54 7.65
N LEU A 150 -9.78 -6.99 8.09
CA LEU A 150 -9.42 -8.40 8.21
C LEU A 150 -9.27 -8.78 9.67
N LYS A 151 -9.67 -9.99 10.04
CA LYS A 151 -9.37 -10.61 11.32
C LYS A 151 -8.43 -11.77 11.13
N CYS A 152 -7.43 -11.86 12.01
CA CYS A 152 -6.51 -12.99 12.04
C CYS A 152 -6.95 -14.05 13.06
N ASN A 153 -6.51 -15.28 12.85
CA ASN A 153 -6.81 -16.42 13.76
C ASN A 153 -6.23 -16.20 15.17
N ASN A 154 -5.09 -15.53 15.27
CA ASN A 154 -4.45 -15.23 16.56
C ASN A 154 -5.04 -13.98 17.25
N GLY A 155 -6.05 -13.35 16.65
CA GLY A 155 -6.82 -12.26 17.26
C GLY A 155 -6.49 -10.86 16.74
N GLU A 156 -5.41 -10.68 16.00
CA GLU A 156 -5.06 -9.37 15.41
C GLU A 156 -6.11 -8.93 14.39
N THR A 157 -6.28 -7.62 14.26
CA THR A 157 -7.08 -6.99 13.21
C THR A 157 -6.22 -6.17 12.27
N ILE A 158 -6.58 -6.14 10.99
CA ILE A 158 -5.87 -5.37 9.98
C ILE A 158 -6.87 -4.51 9.19
N LEU A 159 -6.63 -3.21 9.13
CA LEU A 159 -7.38 -2.28 8.31
C LEU A 159 -6.59 -1.99 7.03
N LEU A 160 -7.19 -2.28 5.88
CA LEU A 160 -6.63 -1.92 4.57
C LEU A 160 -7.45 -0.81 3.93
N GLN A 161 -6.76 0.13 3.28
CA GLN A 161 -7.39 1.19 2.51
C GLN A 161 -6.83 1.26 1.09
N HIS A 162 -7.73 1.28 0.11
CA HIS A 162 -7.40 1.57 -1.28
C HIS A 162 -8.04 2.91 -1.68
N ASP A 163 -7.21 3.87 -2.09
CA ASP A 163 -7.62 5.21 -2.50
C ASP A 163 -6.73 5.68 -3.65
N THR A 164 -7.25 5.56 -4.88
CA THR A 164 -6.49 5.85 -6.10
C THR A 164 -7.24 6.75 -7.09
N SER A 165 -8.37 7.30 -6.66
CA SER A 165 -9.29 8.06 -7.50
C SER A 165 -9.48 9.50 -7.04
N LEU A 166 -8.92 9.88 -5.89
CA LEU A 166 -9.05 11.20 -5.29
C LEU A 166 -7.71 11.96 -5.24
N PRO A 167 -7.74 13.30 -5.13
CA PRO A 167 -6.53 14.11 -4.96
C PRO A 167 -5.94 13.87 -3.58
N ARG A 168 -4.71 13.41 -3.54
CA ARG A 168 -3.98 13.20 -2.29
C ARG A 168 -2.47 13.06 -2.49
N PRO A 169 -1.64 13.36 -1.47
CA PRO A 169 -0.26 12.89 -1.42
C PRO A 169 -0.19 11.36 -1.30
N TYR A 170 0.90 10.78 -1.79
CA TYR A 170 1.18 9.34 -1.64
C TYR A 170 1.35 8.95 -0.18
N SER A 171 0.71 7.84 0.21
CA SER A 171 0.89 7.20 1.51
C SER A 171 0.51 5.72 1.42
N LEU A 172 1.13 4.88 2.24
CA LEU A 172 0.70 3.51 2.47
C LEU A 172 -0.07 3.33 3.78
N GLY A 173 -0.11 4.38 4.61
CA GLY A 173 -0.93 4.45 5.82
C GLY A 173 -0.55 3.42 6.88
N PHE A 174 0.72 3.01 6.93
CA PHE A 174 1.13 1.99 7.90
C PHE A 174 0.94 2.44 9.34
N ARG A 175 0.34 1.56 10.11
CA ARG A 175 0.32 1.55 11.57
C ARG A 175 0.63 0.13 12.04
N VAL A 176 1.52 0.01 12.99
CA VAL A 176 1.80 -1.24 13.70
C VAL A 176 1.61 -0.96 15.18
N GLN A 177 0.68 -1.64 15.81
CA GLN A 177 0.36 -1.47 17.23
C GLN A 177 0.33 -2.80 17.94
N GLY A 178 1.03 -2.85 19.06
CA GLY A 178 1.02 -3.96 19.98
C GLY A 178 0.79 -3.50 21.42
N THR A 179 0.99 -4.40 22.37
CA THR A 179 0.74 -4.17 23.80
C THR A 179 1.74 -3.22 24.45
N LYS A 180 2.88 -2.92 23.80
CA LYS A 180 3.94 -2.06 24.35
C LYS A 180 4.15 -0.77 23.56
N GLY A 181 3.42 -0.54 22.47
CA GLY A 181 3.58 0.69 21.72
C GLY A 181 3.03 0.63 20.30
N LEU A 182 3.26 1.71 19.57
CA LEU A 182 2.83 1.81 18.18
C LEU A 182 3.75 2.68 17.34
N TRP A 183 3.77 2.38 16.06
CA TRP A 183 4.40 3.17 15.00
C TRP A 183 3.37 3.55 13.93
N MET A 184 3.48 4.76 13.40
CA MET A 184 2.68 5.25 12.27
C MET A 184 3.57 5.96 11.25
N ASP A 185 3.47 5.59 9.96
CA ASP A 185 4.29 6.18 8.91
C ASP A 185 3.79 7.56 8.44
N ILE A 186 2.49 7.83 8.53
CA ILE A 186 1.90 9.10 8.06
C ILE A 186 2.44 10.29 8.87
N ASN A 187 2.47 10.17 10.18
CA ASN A 187 2.99 11.20 11.07
C ASN A 187 4.47 11.02 11.42
N LYS A 188 5.11 9.98 10.84
CA LYS A 188 6.53 9.63 11.08
C LYS A 188 6.87 9.49 12.55
N SER A 189 5.96 8.96 13.34
CA SER A 189 6.06 8.94 14.80
C SER A 189 5.95 7.53 15.37
N ILE A 190 6.50 7.38 16.56
CA ILE A 190 6.51 6.14 17.33
C ILE A 190 6.33 6.47 18.82
N TYR A 191 5.75 5.54 19.56
CA TYR A 191 5.76 5.51 21.01
C TYR A 191 5.95 4.07 21.48
N ILE A 192 6.89 3.83 22.35
CA ILE A 192 7.15 2.52 22.99
C ILE A 192 7.19 2.74 24.50
N GLU A 193 6.28 2.11 25.21
CA GLU A 193 6.16 2.18 26.66
C GLU A 193 7.48 1.76 27.32
N TRP A 194 7.92 2.50 28.32
CA TRP A 194 9.20 2.37 29.04
C TRP A 194 10.48 2.59 28.22
N MET A 195 10.39 2.88 26.94
CA MET A 195 11.55 3.14 26.07
C MET A 195 11.54 4.52 25.46
N SER A 196 10.35 5.10 25.26
CA SER A 196 10.17 6.48 24.80
C SER A 196 10.60 7.47 25.87
N LYS A 197 11.04 8.68 25.48
CA LYS A 197 11.61 9.69 26.38
C LYS A 197 10.58 10.24 27.37
N GLU A 198 9.35 10.40 26.90
CA GLU A 198 8.24 10.93 27.68
C GLU A 198 7.03 10.02 27.55
N ASP A 199 6.31 9.82 28.63
CA ASP A 199 5.06 9.07 28.62
C ASP A 199 3.98 9.84 27.86
N ASP A 200 3.12 9.09 27.16
CA ASP A 200 1.96 9.61 26.41
C ASP A 200 2.31 10.68 25.35
N ARG A 201 3.53 10.61 24.79
CA ARG A 201 3.98 11.52 23.74
C ARG A 201 4.60 10.82 22.55
N TRP A 202 4.26 11.33 21.38
CA TRP A 202 4.88 10.89 20.15
C TRP A 202 6.35 11.34 20.06
N GLU A 203 7.19 10.42 19.58
CA GLU A 203 8.56 10.71 19.17
C GLU A 203 8.73 10.61 17.65
N ASP A 204 9.76 11.29 17.12
CA ASP A 204 10.21 11.06 15.75
C ASP A 204 10.65 9.59 15.59
N ALA A 205 10.05 8.89 14.62
CA ALA A 205 10.38 7.50 14.35
C ALA A 205 11.79 7.32 13.74
N LYS A 206 12.38 8.35 13.13
CA LYS A 206 13.65 8.23 12.39
C LYS A 206 14.79 7.64 13.23
N PRO A 207 15.09 8.12 14.46
CA PRO A 207 16.14 7.51 15.28
C PRO A 207 15.89 6.04 15.62
N TRP A 208 14.63 5.65 15.79
CA TRP A 208 14.24 4.27 16.04
C TRP A 208 14.46 3.40 14.81
N LEU A 209 14.03 3.86 13.63
CA LEU A 209 14.21 3.14 12.38
C LEU A 209 15.70 2.95 12.03
N GLU A 210 16.54 3.93 12.33
CA GLU A 210 17.99 3.84 12.17
C GLU A 210 18.63 2.84 13.16
N LYS A 211 18.21 2.86 14.43
CA LYS A 211 18.67 1.93 15.47
C LYS A 211 18.32 0.49 15.13
N PHE A 212 17.09 0.25 14.66
CA PHE A 212 16.56 -1.06 14.32
C PHE A 212 16.62 -1.39 12.83
N ASP A 213 17.43 -0.67 12.06
CA ASP A 213 17.60 -0.92 10.63
C ASP A 213 17.89 -2.40 10.35
N HIS A 214 17.22 -2.95 9.35
CA HIS A 214 17.27 -4.39 9.09
C HIS A 214 18.66 -4.83 8.62
N PRO A 215 19.16 -5.98 9.06
CA PRO A 215 20.52 -6.47 8.67
C PRO A 215 20.75 -6.54 7.16
N LEU A 216 19.75 -6.89 6.36
CA LEU A 216 19.85 -6.89 4.90
C LEU A 216 20.10 -5.48 4.36
N TRP A 217 19.38 -4.47 4.85
CA TRP A 217 19.60 -3.08 4.44
C TRP A 217 20.98 -2.59 4.86
N LYS A 218 21.46 -2.96 6.05
CA LYS A 218 22.82 -2.64 6.48
C LYS A 218 23.87 -3.27 5.57
N LYS A 219 23.65 -4.52 5.18
CA LYS A 219 24.62 -5.28 4.34
C LYS A 219 24.65 -4.80 2.90
N PHE A 220 23.48 -4.59 2.28
CA PHE A 220 23.35 -4.35 0.84
C PHE A 220 22.97 -2.92 0.47
N ARG A 221 23.16 -1.96 1.38
CA ARG A 221 22.77 -0.56 1.16
C ARG A 221 23.37 0.05 -0.10
N ASN A 222 24.63 -0.25 -0.36
CA ASN A 222 25.35 0.29 -1.52
C ASN A 222 24.89 -0.41 -2.81
N ASP A 223 24.64 -1.70 -2.77
CA ASP A 223 24.16 -2.46 -3.93
C ASP A 223 22.73 -2.07 -4.32
N ALA A 224 21.90 -1.73 -3.36
CA ALA A 224 20.54 -1.25 -3.57
C ALA A 224 20.47 0.22 -4.08
N GLN A 225 21.59 0.94 -4.02
CA GLN A 225 21.66 2.34 -4.47
C GLN A 225 21.46 2.43 -5.99
N GLY A 226 20.47 3.21 -6.42
CA GLY A 226 20.13 3.34 -7.84
C GLY A 226 19.14 2.30 -8.38
N ALA A 227 18.83 1.27 -7.62
CA ALA A 227 17.72 0.39 -7.95
C ALA A 227 16.37 1.11 -7.79
N GLY A 228 15.34 0.65 -8.52
CA GLY A 228 14.01 1.25 -8.51
C GLY A 228 13.39 1.37 -7.12
N HIS A 229 12.42 2.30 -6.99
CA HIS A 229 11.63 2.52 -5.78
C HIS A 229 12.49 2.73 -4.50
N GLY A 230 13.58 3.49 -4.62
CA GLY A 230 14.46 3.79 -3.47
C GLY A 230 15.26 2.59 -2.96
N GLY A 231 15.51 1.61 -3.82
CA GLY A 231 16.30 0.41 -3.54
C GLY A 231 15.47 -0.84 -3.22
N MET A 232 14.15 -0.72 -3.06
CA MET A 232 13.29 -1.87 -2.77
C MET A 232 13.38 -2.97 -3.83
N ASP A 233 13.45 -2.58 -5.11
CA ASP A 233 13.44 -3.53 -6.23
C ASP A 233 14.70 -4.42 -6.26
N PHE A 234 15.83 -3.94 -5.73
CA PHE A 234 17.01 -4.79 -5.53
C PHE A 234 16.69 -5.98 -4.61
N PHE A 235 16.08 -5.72 -3.46
CA PHE A 235 15.80 -6.76 -2.48
C PHE A 235 14.72 -7.75 -2.94
N VAL A 236 13.81 -7.30 -3.77
CA VAL A 236 12.79 -8.19 -4.36
C VAL A 236 13.42 -9.23 -5.28
N MET A 237 14.49 -8.84 -5.99
CA MET A 237 15.17 -9.68 -6.99
C MET A 237 16.35 -10.47 -6.41
N HIS A 238 16.85 -10.11 -5.22
CA HIS A 238 18.00 -10.72 -4.54
C HIS A 238 17.59 -11.84 -3.59
#